data_8b097b139201c16d48ac491a17296b78
#
_entry.id   8b097b139201c16d48ac491a17296b78
#
_cell.length_a   1.000
_cell.length_b   1.000
_cell.length_c   1.000
_cell.angle_alpha   90.00
_cell.angle_beta   90.00
_cell.angle_gamma   90.00
#
_symmetry.space_group_name_H-M   'P 1'
#
loop_
_entity.id
_entity.type
_entity.pdbx_description
1 polymer ?
#
loop_
_entity_poly.entity_id
_entity_poly.type
_entity_poly.pdbx_seq_one_letter_code
_entity_poly.pdbx_strand_id
1 'polypeptide(L)'
;MGSVKPRIPSGKFVVLNRVNTKGETVIHLRYFWGTYLKRSTGIAIPPSAWDEARCCVKPSYSDSARINAQLQNLKCEIDNKLLAYEGEMNKTVLNFILNGGDPVNEGDLPDESPTQVVNKKTNFVEYAHRVNDLNYGKKEYGYSLWYNKQKLIEQFETFLVHWRKTPKFALKDLRQDVFDEYVQYRFTVRKNNNKEAINKALVPLYVAIKAAITNGILDQGTYGPIAENYLDTRETEYRPDMEENVVEKVRYLTPEQIEQLKAYYEKCKNPRSKEILDMWFFAYYACGMRLSDVLTLEWKHIDWEAKVIKKVQFKTKRLPDILPPLGKSAMEILERWKAKGRNSKFVFDLLPEDYDLTDQKRLFMDRNSKDKTFNTSLNVARMTLRFDFPLTMHVARHSFAVMCINRGMNIFLLSKLLGHSTIASTQRTYAQFLKETVESETQFIRAL
;
A
#
# COMPACT_ATOMS: atom_id res chain seq x y z
N MET A 1 22.45 -10.26 -34.13
CA MET A 1 21.68 -9.25 -33.40
C MET A 1 22.65 -8.18 -32.94
N GLY A 2 22.62 -6.98 -33.54
CA GLY A 2 23.57 -5.90 -33.22
C GLY A 2 23.27 -5.33 -31.83
N SER A 3 24.28 -5.34 -30.95
CA SER A 3 24.20 -4.69 -29.64
C SER A 3 24.04 -3.19 -29.87
N VAL A 4 22.90 -2.63 -29.52
CA VAL A 4 22.70 -1.18 -29.43
C VAL A 4 23.58 -0.68 -28.28
N LYS A 5 24.68 0.01 -28.62
CA LYS A 5 25.51 0.66 -27.58
C LYS A 5 24.64 1.62 -26.77
N PRO A 6 24.68 1.58 -25.45
CA PRO A 6 23.93 2.48 -24.63
C PRO A 6 24.30 3.93 -24.93
N ARG A 7 23.30 4.79 -25.08
CA ARG A 7 23.51 6.21 -25.45
C ARG A 7 24.11 6.95 -24.24
N ILE A 8 25.36 7.31 -24.33
CA ILE A 8 26.06 8.07 -23.29
C ILE A 8 25.50 9.49 -23.25
N PRO A 9 25.09 10.01 -22.08
CA PRO A 9 24.56 11.37 -21.97
C PRO A 9 25.66 12.41 -22.27
N SER A 10 25.30 13.48 -22.97
CA SER A 10 26.21 14.58 -23.29
C SER A 10 26.04 15.73 -22.31
N GLY A 11 27.13 16.20 -21.74
CA GLY A 11 27.17 17.31 -20.82
C GLY A 11 27.40 18.66 -21.49
N LYS A 12 26.77 19.72 -20.96
CA LYS A 12 27.10 21.11 -21.36
C LYS A 12 27.12 22.03 -20.15
N PHE A 13 27.92 23.11 -20.26
CA PHE A 13 27.98 24.15 -19.24
C PHE A 13 26.80 25.10 -19.37
N VAL A 14 26.32 25.57 -18.24
CA VAL A 14 25.21 26.55 -18.14
C VAL A 14 25.43 27.46 -16.93
N VAL A 15 24.93 28.67 -17.01
CA VAL A 15 24.80 29.58 -15.87
C VAL A 15 23.33 29.66 -15.43
N LEU A 16 23.09 29.93 -14.16
CA LEU A 16 21.76 30.09 -13.62
C LEU A 16 21.39 31.59 -13.52
N ASN A 17 20.12 31.91 -13.68
CA ASN A 17 19.62 33.30 -13.56
C ASN A 17 19.64 33.84 -12.11
N ARG A 18 20.63 33.41 -11.31
CA ARG A 18 20.83 33.88 -9.93
C ARG A 18 22.25 34.40 -9.80
N VAL A 19 22.35 35.62 -9.30
CA VAL A 19 23.64 36.26 -8.99
C VAL A 19 23.86 36.24 -7.46
N ASN A 20 25.11 36.11 -7.07
CA ASN A 20 25.54 36.24 -5.67
C ASN A 20 25.59 37.72 -5.25
N THR A 21 25.99 38.00 -4.03
CA THR A 21 26.13 39.37 -3.47
C THR A 21 27.19 40.23 -4.19
N LYS A 22 28.05 39.59 -4.99
CA LYS A 22 29.09 40.25 -5.81
C LYS A 22 28.63 40.49 -7.26
N GLY A 23 27.36 40.14 -7.59
CA GLY A 23 26.87 40.27 -8.97
C GLY A 23 27.34 39.18 -9.93
N GLU A 24 27.85 38.05 -9.42
CA GLU A 24 28.38 36.94 -10.21
C GLU A 24 27.42 35.76 -10.23
N THR A 25 27.41 34.98 -11.31
CA THR A 25 26.70 33.71 -11.44
C THR A 25 27.65 32.52 -11.47
N VAL A 26 27.25 31.39 -10.87
CA VAL A 26 28.07 30.18 -10.85
C VAL A 26 27.80 29.33 -12.08
N ILE A 27 28.89 28.87 -12.69
CA ILE A 27 28.84 27.95 -13.83
C ILE A 27 28.54 26.54 -13.33
N HIS A 28 27.60 25.84 -14.01
CA HIS A 28 27.24 24.46 -13.70
C HIS A 28 27.46 23.58 -14.92
N LEU A 29 27.96 22.36 -14.71
CA LEU A 29 27.96 21.30 -15.70
C LEU A 29 26.63 20.53 -15.60
N ARG A 30 25.90 20.39 -16.72
CA ARG A 30 24.56 19.84 -16.78
C ARG A 30 24.49 18.70 -17.78
N TYR A 31 23.92 17.58 -17.35
CA TYR A 31 23.57 16.41 -18.17
C TYR A 31 22.09 16.19 -18.18
N PHE A 32 21.58 15.50 -19.19
CA PHE A 32 20.15 15.12 -19.31
C PHE A 32 19.99 13.61 -19.29
N TRP A 33 19.17 13.11 -18.35
CA TRP A 33 18.77 11.72 -18.27
C TRP A 33 17.32 11.65 -17.75
N GLY A 34 16.35 11.83 -18.64
CA GLY A 34 14.95 12.01 -18.25
C GLY A 34 14.68 13.31 -17.48
N THR A 35 15.63 13.76 -16.69
CA THR A 35 15.66 15.06 -16.00
C THR A 35 17.06 15.70 -16.12
N TYR A 36 17.16 17.00 -15.84
CA TYR A 36 18.45 17.67 -15.80
C TYR A 36 19.16 17.43 -14.48
N LEU A 37 20.35 16.80 -14.54
CA LEU A 37 21.29 16.68 -13.43
C LEU A 37 22.37 17.73 -13.60
N LYS A 38 22.83 18.38 -12.53
CA LYS A 38 23.82 19.45 -12.58
C LYS A 38 24.79 19.38 -11.42
N ARG A 39 26.07 19.67 -11.72
CA ARG A 39 27.13 19.86 -10.72
C ARG A 39 27.59 21.31 -10.76
N SER A 40 27.78 21.94 -9.62
CA SER A 40 28.43 23.23 -9.52
C SER A 40 29.93 23.08 -9.83
N THR A 41 30.49 23.96 -10.67
CA THR A 41 31.92 23.99 -10.91
C THR A 41 32.70 24.76 -9.84
N GLY A 42 32.00 25.50 -8.96
CA GLY A 42 32.60 26.41 -8.01
C GLY A 42 33.12 27.74 -8.65
N ILE A 43 33.13 27.85 -9.98
CA ILE A 43 33.59 29.03 -10.69
C ILE A 43 32.44 30.02 -10.86
N ALA A 44 32.62 31.24 -10.37
CA ALA A 44 31.67 32.32 -10.51
C ALA A 44 32.21 33.40 -11.45
N ILE A 45 31.36 33.94 -12.33
CA ILE A 45 31.70 34.97 -13.29
C ILE A 45 30.54 36.01 -13.39
N PRO A 46 30.82 37.23 -13.79
CA PRO A 46 29.74 38.18 -14.16
C PRO A 46 28.89 37.58 -15.30
N PRO A 47 27.54 37.70 -15.27
CA PRO A 47 26.67 37.16 -16.33
C PRO A 47 27.01 37.64 -17.72
N SER A 48 27.51 38.88 -17.86
CA SER A 48 27.95 39.46 -19.13
C SER A 48 29.17 38.74 -19.76
N ALA A 49 29.98 38.06 -18.95
CA ALA A 49 31.13 37.29 -19.39
C ALA A 49 30.80 35.92 -19.95
N TRP A 50 29.54 35.46 -19.87
CA TRP A 50 29.12 34.16 -20.39
C TRP A 50 28.63 34.24 -21.85
N ASP A 51 29.07 33.30 -22.67
CA ASP A 51 28.57 33.05 -24.02
C ASP A 51 27.62 31.83 -23.98
N GLU A 52 26.32 32.12 -24.08
CA GLU A 52 25.29 31.09 -23.98
C GLU A 52 25.25 30.18 -25.22
N ALA A 53 25.55 30.70 -26.39
CA ALA A 53 25.58 29.94 -27.64
C ALA A 53 26.72 28.93 -27.68
N ARG A 54 27.91 29.33 -27.20
CA ARG A 54 29.12 28.50 -27.15
C ARG A 54 29.26 27.74 -25.83
N CYS A 55 28.42 28.01 -24.82
CA CYS A 55 28.52 27.43 -23.48
C CYS A 55 29.93 27.57 -22.85
N CYS A 56 30.54 28.76 -22.97
CA CYS A 56 31.89 29.05 -22.48
C CYS A 56 31.99 30.50 -22.00
N VAL A 57 33.09 30.80 -21.33
CA VAL A 57 33.43 32.18 -20.95
C VAL A 57 33.95 32.93 -22.16
N LYS A 58 33.43 34.15 -22.42
CA LYS A 58 33.79 34.99 -23.56
C LYS A 58 35.30 35.35 -23.56
N PRO A 59 35.97 35.36 -24.72
CA PRO A 59 37.41 35.73 -24.82
C PRO A 59 37.73 37.12 -24.27
N SER A 60 36.75 38.02 -24.23
CA SER A 60 36.90 39.37 -23.68
C SER A 60 37.08 39.44 -22.17
N TYR A 61 36.81 38.35 -21.45
CA TYR A 61 37.02 38.24 -20.02
C TYR A 61 38.46 37.82 -19.70
N SER A 62 39.15 38.56 -18.81
CA SER A 62 40.60 38.44 -18.58
C SER A 62 41.11 37.03 -18.30
N ASP A 63 40.35 36.26 -17.52
CA ASP A 63 40.69 34.88 -17.12
C ASP A 63 40.04 33.79 -18.00
N SER A 64 39.43 34.15 -19.12
CA SER A 64 38.64 33.27 -19.96
C SER A 64 39.36 32.00 -20.41
N ALA A 65 40.60 32.10 -20.85
CA ALA A 65 41.38 30.95 -21.32
C ALA A 65 41.61 29.93 -20.20
N ARG A 66 41.98 30.38 -19.01
CA ARG A 66 42.23 29.55 -17.85
C ARG A 66 40.92 28.87 -17.37
N ILE A 67 39.83 29.65 -17.28
CA ILE A 67 38.54 29.12 -16.84
C ILE A 67 38.03 28.11 -17.84
N ASN A 68 38.04 28.41 -19.14
CA ASN A 68 37.58 27.49 -20.17
C ASN A 68 38.40 26.19 -20.20
N ALA A 69 39.68 26.22 -19.94
CA ALA A 69 40.51 25.03 -19.81
C ALA A 69 40.11 24.19 -18.57
N GLN A 70 39.88 24.83 -17.43
CA GLN A 70 39.40 24.13 -16.22
C GLN A 70 38.04 23.48 -16.44
N LEU A 71 37.10 24.17 -17.08
CA LEU A 71 35.79 23.63 -17.41
C LEU A 71 35.92 22.41 -18.34
N GLN A 72 36.76 22.53 -19.39
CA GLN A 72 36.96 21.42 -20.34
C GLN A 72 37.61 20.20 -19.68
N ASN A 73 38.60 20.40 -18.80
CA ASN A 73 39.20 19.31 -18.03
C ASN A 73 38.20 18.60 -17.14
N LEU A 74 37.34 19.35 -16.41
CA LEU A 74 36.29 18.77 -15.60
C LEU A 74 35.29 17.95 -16.43
N LYS A 75 34.89 18.46 -17.60
CA LYS A 75 34.00 17.74 -18.50
C LYS A 75 34.66 16.48 -19.06
N CYS A 76 35.90 16.52 -19.47
CA CYS A 76 36.64 15.35 -19.94
C CYS A 76 36.81 14.28 -18.86
N GLU A 77 37.08 14.67 -17.61
CA GLU A 77 37.16 13.74 -16.50
C GLU A 77 35.82 12.96 -16.33
N ILE A 78 34.71 13.68 -16.33
CA ILE A 78 33.37 13.06 -16.17
C ILE A 78 33.00 12.23 -17.39
N ASP A 79 33.24 12.72 -18.61
CA ASP A 79 32.94 11.98 -19.83
C ASP A 79 33.80 10.69 -19.92
N ASN A 80 35.08 10.72 -19.49
CA ASN A 80 35.91 9.51 -19.41
C ASN A 80 35.38 8.48 -18.42
N LYS A 81 34.91 8.91 -17.25
CA LYS A 81 34.28 8.00 -16.27
C LYS A 81 32.97 7.40 -16.80
N LEU A 82 32.18 8.19 -17.53
CA LEU A 82 30.97 7.71 -18.20
C LEU A 82 31.28 6.69 -19.30
N LEU A 83 32.36 6.87 -20.03
CA LEU A 83 32.81 5.95 -21.08
C LEU A 83 33.39 4.65 -20.52
N ALA A 84 34.09 4.73 -19.38
CA ALA A 84 34.70 3.58 -18.71
C ALA A 84 33.67 2.71 -17.94
N TYR A 85 32.46 3.22 -17.72
CA TYR A 85 31.42 2.46 -17.00
C TYR A 85 30.79 1.41 -17.92
N GLU A 86 30.90 0.14 -17.54
CA GLU A 86 30.39 -1.01 -18.32
C GLU A 86 29.00 -1.47 -17.89
N GLY A 87 28.46 -0.95 -16.75
CA GLY A 87 27.15 -1.32 -16.22
C GLY A 87 25.97 -0.61 -16.91
N GLU A 88 24.77 -0.90 -16.47
CA GLU A 88 23.56 -0.23 -16.97
C GLU A 88 23.49 1.24 -16.50
N MET A 89 23.53 2.17 -17.44
CA MET A 89 23.49 3.60 -17.14
C MET A 89 22.10 4.01 -16.63
N ASN A 90 22.05 4.54 -15.41
CA ASN A 90 20.84 5.09 -14.82
C ASN A 90 21.10 6.46 -14.17
N LYS A 91 20.04 7.09 -13.65
CA LYS A 91 20.13 8.42 -13.05
C LYS A 91 21.04 8.45 -11.81
N THR A 92 21.08 7.39 -11.03
CA THR A 92 21.88 7.26 -9.80
C THR A 92 23.35 7.19 -10.15
N VAL A 93 23.73 6.34 -11.11
CA VAL A 93 25.09 6.23 -11.63
C VAL A 93 25.57 7.55 -12.20
N LEU A 94 24.76 8.20 -13.04
CA LEU A 94 25.13 9.49 -13.62
C LEU A 94 25.34 10.57 -12.54
N ASN A 95 24.48 10.60 -11.51
CA ASN A 95 24.62 11.56 -10.41
C ASN A 95 25.86 11.28 -9.54
N PHE A 96 26.19 9.99 -9.33
CA PHE A 96 27.40 9.58 -8.61
C PHE A 96 28.65 10.02 -9.32
N ILE A 97 28.76 9.75 -10.64
CA ILE A 97 29.89 10.16 -11.48
C ILE A 97 30.00 11.69 -11.54
N LEU A 98 28.87 12.39 -11.69
CA LEU A 98 28.84 13.86 -11.71
C LEU A 98 29.40 14.46 -10.41
N ASN A 99 29.21 13.82 -9.28
CA ASN A 99 29.70 14.30 -7.98
C ASN A 99 31.13 13.83 -7.65
N GLY A 100 31.84 13.23 -8.61
CA GLY A 100 33.26 12.87 -8.49
C GLY A 100 33.49 11.40 -8.14
N GLY A 101 32.44 10.59 -8.05
CA GLY A 101 32.54 9.14 -7.81
C GLY A 101 33.21 8.43 -9.00
N ASP A 102 33.83 7.29 -8.73
CA ASP A 102 34.44 6.41 -9.73
C ASP A 102 33.73 5.05 -9.72
N PRO A 103 32.98 4.70 -10.77
CA PRO A 103 32.14 3.52 -10.79
C PRO A 103 32.84 2.26 -11.31
N VAL A 104 34.17 2.21 -11.31
CA VAL A 104 35.00 1.12 -11.92
C VAL A 104 34.77 -0.22 -11.20
N ASN A 105 34.30 -0.23 -9.92
CA ASN A 105 33.90 -1.42 -9.21
C ASN A 105 32.40 -1.34 -8.89
N GLU A 106 31.62 -2.38 -9.20
CA GLU A 106 30.19 -2.46 -8.82
C GLU A 106 29.94 -2.30 -7.30
N GLY A 107 30.96 -2.55 -6.46
CA GLY A 107 30.94 -2.33 -5.02
C GLY A 107 31.05 -0.86 -4.57
N ASP A 108 31.52 0.04 -5.45
CA ASP A 108 31.67 1.48 -5.16
C ASP A 108 30.43 2.28 -5.59
N LEU A 109 29.53 1.67 -6.36
CA LEU A 109 28.23 2.28 -6.61
C LEU A 109 27.47 2.39 -5.30
N PRO A 110 26.93 3.57 -4.98
CA PRO A 110 26.04 3.67 -3.83
C PRO A 110 24.93 2.66 -4.04
N ASP A 111 24.78 1.74 -3.08
CA ASP A 111 23.59 0.91 -2.96
C ASP A 111 22.39 1.79 -3.33
N GLU A 112 21.40 1.31 -4.09
CA GLU A 112 20.26 2.10 -4.60
C GLU A 112 19.43 2.81 -3.49
N SER A 113 19.95 2.85 -2.28
CA SER A 113 19.52 3.76 -1.23
C SER A 113 20.00 5.18 -1.64
N PRO A 114 19.10 6.06 -2.10
CA PRO A 114 19.46 7.41 -2.49
C PRO A 114 19.95 8.15 -1.25
N THR A 115 21.24 8.21 -1.04
CA THR A 115 21.87 9.16 -0.10
C THR A 115 21.81 10.58 -0.68
N GLN A 116 20.62 11.09 -0.97
CA GLN A 116 20.43 12.51 -0.74
C GLN A 116 20.78 12.71 0.73
N VAL A 117 21.73 13.58 1.03
CA VAL A 117 22.07 13.97 2.39
C VAL A 117 20.76 14.46 3.04
N VAL A 118 20.08 13.54 3.71
CA VAL A 118 18.86 13.87 4.44
C VAL A 118 19.35 14.70 5.62
N ASN A 119 18.94 15.93 5.66
CA ASN A 119 19.25 16.84 6.75
C ASN A 119 17.95 17.36 7.37
N LYS A 120 18.07 18.08 8.46
CA LYS A 120 16.91 18.64 9.18
C LYS A 120 16.02 19.57 8.33
N LYS A 121 16.46 20.02 7.14
CA LYS A 121 15.68 20.84 6.17
C LYS A 121 14.94 19.99 5.12
N THR A 122 15.16 18.69 5.09
CA THR A 122 14.49 17.78 4.14
C THR A 122 12.98 17.81 4.40
N ASN A 123 12.19 17.81 3.32
CA ASN A 123 10.73 17.74 3.42
C ASN A 123 10.32 16.41 4.06
N PHE A 124 9.51 16.47 5.13
CA PHE A 124 9.10 15.30 5.90
C PHE A 124 8.21 14.36 5.07
N VAL A 125 7.28 14.90 4.26
CA VAL A 125 6.37 14.08 3.43
C VAL A 125 7.17 13.28 2.41
N GLU A 126 8.10 13.92 1.70
CA GLU A 126 8.99 13.25 0.75
C GLU A 126 9.86 12.18 1.44
N TYR A 127 10.34 12.48 2.64
CA TYR A 127 11.11 11.53 3.44
C TYR A 127 10.25 10.34 3.88
N ALA A 128 9.01 10.56 4.31
CA ALA A 128 8.09 9.49 4.70
C ALA A 128 7.75 8.56 3.51
N HIS A 129 7.51 9.12 2.32
CA HIS A 129 7.35 8.32 1.09
C HIS A 129 8.59 7.47 0.81
N ARG A 130 9.78 8.07 0.89
CA ARG A 130 11.04 7.38 0.67
C ARG A 130 11.28 6.24 1.67
N VAL A 131 11.02 6.45 2.97
CA VAL A 131 11.12 5.40 3.98
C VAL A 131 10.15 4.26 3.67
N ASN A 132 8.93 4.58 3.23
CA ASN A 132 7.96 3.58 2.84
C ASN A 132 8.42 2.77 1.61
N ASP A 133 9.05 3.43 0.62
CA ASP A 133 9.61 2.78 -0.58
C ASP A 133 10.78 1.85 -0.22
N LEU A 134 11.68 2.30 0.66
CA LEU A 134 12.80 1.49 1.14
C LEU A 134 12.34 0.23 1.87
N ASN A 135 11.34 0.34 2.75
CA ASN A 135 10.80 -0.81 3.48
C ASN A 135 10.09 -1.80 2.54
N TYR A 136 9.43 -1.30 1.48
CA TYR A 136 8.88 -2.16 0.44
C TYR A 136 9.99 -2.87 -0.36
N GLY A 137 11.05 -2.14 -0.75
CA GLY A 137 12.21 -2.71 -1.45
C GLY A 137 12.90 -3.81 -0.63
N LYS A 138 13.01 -3.63 0.69
CA LYS A 138 13.52 -4.67 1.63
C LYS A 138 12.56 -5.84 1.84
N LYS A 139 11.41 -5.87 1.18
CA LYS A 139 10.36 -6.90 1.31
C LYS A 139 9.80 -7.06 2.74
N GLU A 140 9.90 -6.03 3.58
CA GLU A 140 9.31 -6.04 4.92
C GLU A 140 7.79 -6.17 4.87
N TYR A 141 7.18 -5.71 3.78
CA TYR A 141 5.74 -5.86 3.51
C TYR A 141 5.42 -5.89 2.01
N GLY A 142 4.25 -6.46 1.69
CA GLY A 142 3.79 -6.57 0.30
C GLY A 142 3.19 -5.28 -0.26
N TYR A 143 2.96 -5.25 -1.57
CA TYR A 143 2.47 -4.10 -2.32
C TYR A 143 1.20 -3.43 -1.72
N SER A 144 0.23 -4.23 -1.27
CA SER A 144 -1.01 -3.71 -0.69
C SER A 144 -0.77 -2.81 0.54
N LEU A 145 0.15 -3.22 1.42
CA LEU A 145 0.48 -2.44 2.61
C LEU A 145 1.29 -1.19 2.25
N TRP A 146 2.24 -1.31 1.32
CA TRP A 146 2.98 -0.19 0.77
C TRP A 146 2.03 0.86 0.19
N TYR A 147 1.11 0.45 -0.70
CA TYR A 147 0.15 1.33 -1.34
C TYR A 147 -0.75 2.06 -0.32
N ASN A 148 -1.27 1.33 0.67
CA ASN A 148 -2.10 1.93 1.72
C ASN A 148 -1.32 2.95 2.55
N LYS A 149 -0.06 2.67 2.91
CA LYS A 149 0.80 3.62 3.62
C LYS A 149 1.09 4.87 2.77
N GLN A 150 1.34 4.72 1.46
CA GLN A 150 1.50 5.86 0.55
C GLN A 150 0.25 6.76 0.59
N LYS A 151 -0.94 6.17 0.53
CA LYS A 151 -2.20 6.92 0.62
C LYS A 151 -2.41 7.62 1.97
N LEU A 152 -1.93 7.06 3.06
CA LEU A 152 -1.99 7.71 4.37
C LEU A 152 -1.01 8.88 4.48
N ILE A 153 0.17 8.80 3.88
CA ILE A 153 1.13 9.91 3.79
C ILE A 153 0.56 11.05 2.92
N GLU A 154 -0.06 10.74 1.77
CA GLU A 154 -0.75 11.72 0.93
C GLU A 154 -1.90 12.44 1.68
N GLN A 155 -2.59 11.74 2.59
CA GLN A 155 -3.63 12.36 3.44
C GLN A 155 -3.03 13.35 4.44
N PHE A 156 -1.83 13.09 4.96
CA PHE A 156 -1.11 14.05 5.80
C PHE A 156 -0.65 15.25 4.99
N GLU A 157 -0.17 15.06 3.76
CA GLU A 157 0.14 16.16 2.83
C GLU A 157 -1.09 17.04 2.58
N THR A 158 -2.25 16.41 2.34
CA THR A 158 -3.54 17.12 2.17
C THR A 158 -3.87 17.97 3.42
N PHE A 159 -3.63 17.43 4.61
CA PHE A 159 -3.79 18.17 5.86
C PHE A 159 -2.83 19.37 5.93
N LEU A 160 -1.55 19.22 5.59
CA LEU A 160 -0.59 20.33 5.59
C LEU A 160 -1.02 21.47 4.66
N VAL A 161 -1.54 21.14 3.47
CA VAL A 161 -2.11 22.13 2.54
C VAL A 161 -3.34 22.82 3.14
N HIS A 162 -4.20 22.09 3.83
CA HIS A 162 -5.36 22.65 4.51
C HIS A 162 -4.94 23.61 5.64
N TRP A 163 -4.02 23.17 6.47
CA TRP A 163 -3.59 23.85 7.69
C TRP A 163 -2.66 25.05 7.43
N ARG A 164 -1.63 24.88 6.56
CA ARG A 164 -0.58 25.89 6.29
C ARG A 164 -0.58 26.44 4.87
N LYS A 165 -1.49 26.01 4.02
CA LYS A 165 -1.54 26.37 2.57
C LYS A 165 -0.28 25.93 1.79
N THR A 166 0.51 25.02 2.33
CA THR A 166 1.72 24.49 1.68
C THR A 166 1.98 23.04 2.09
N PRO A 167 2.38 22.15 1.17
CA PRO A 167 2.80 20.80 1.51
C PRO A 167 4.25 20.74 2.04
N LYS A 168 4.99 21.86 1.96
CA LYS A 168 6.39 21.91 2.39
C LYS A 168 6.48 21.96 3.92
N PHE A 169 7.01 20.88 4.49
CA PHE A 169 7.15 20.71 5.92
C PHE A 169 8.47 20.00 6.23
N ALA A 170 9.42 20.71 6.86
CA ALA A 170 10.75 20.16 7.09
C ALA A 170 10.79 19.25 8.32
N LEU A 171 11.71 18.27 8.32
CA LEU A 171 11.95 17.38 9.47
C LEU A 171 12.19 18.16 10.77
N LYS A 172 12.90 19.29 10.73
CA LYS A 172 13.14 20.14 11.89
C LYS A 172 11.89 20.82 12.45
N ASP A 173 10.82 20.90 11.67
CA ASP A 173 9.56 21.56 12.05
C ASP A 173 8.58 20.59 12.71
N LEU A 174 8.96 19.30 12.85
CA LEU A 174 8.18 18.28 13.53
C LEU A 174 8.04 18.64 15.02
N ARG A 175 6.79 18.69 15.48
CA ARG A 175 6.41 18.94 16.86
C ARG A 175 5.13 18.20 17.18
N GLN A 176 4.86 17.97 18.45
CA GLN A 176 3.66 17.25 18.89
C GLN A 176 2.37 17.96 18.44
N ASP A 177 2.33 19.30 18.56
CA ASP A 177 1.16 20.10 18.18
C ASP A 177 0.70 19.88 16.74
N VAL A 178 1.62 19.61 15.81
CA VAL A 178 1.29 19.31 14.41
C VAL A 178 0.49 18.01 14.28
N PHE A 179 0.84 17.00 15.07
CA PHE A 179 0.12 15.71 15.05
C PHE A 179 -1.21 15.81 15.79
N ASP A 180 -1.28 16.63 16.85
CA ASP A 180 -2.53 16.91 17.56
C ASP A 180 -3.52 17.66 16.63
N GLU A 181 -3.07 18.65 15.87
CA GLU A 181 -3.86 19.32 14.83
C GLU A 181 -4.28 18.35 13.70
N TYR A 182 -3.39 17.44 13.28
CA TYR A 182 -3.75 16.41 12.30
C TYR A 182 -4.85 15.46 12.83
N VAL A 183 -4.75 15.06 14.08
CA VAL A 183 -5.77 14.24 14.76
C VAL A 183 -7.11 15.00 14.81
N GLN A 184 -7.10 16.28 15.21
CA GLN A 184 -8.30 17.12 15.22
C GLN A 184 -8.90 17.29 13.81
N TYR A 185 -8.06 17.53 12.81
CA TYR A 185 -8.49 17.56 11.40
C TYR A 185 -9.18 16.24 10.98
N ARG A 186 -8.66 15.09 11.43
CA ARG A 186 -9.28 13.79 11.14
C ARG A 186 -10.66 13.67 11.78
N PHE A 187 -10.83 14.13 13.02
CA PHE A 187 -12.12 14.11 13.69
C PHE A 187 -13.11 15.10 13.08
N THR A 188 -12.72 16.34 12.90
CA THR A 188 -13.62 17.45 12.55
C THR A 188 -13.90 17.56 11.06
N VAL A 189 -12.85 17.65 10.24
CA VAL A 189 -12.97 17.88 8.79
C VAL A 189 -13.26 16.57 8.05
N ARG A 190 -12.54 15.50 8.41
CA ARG A 190 -12.73 14.17 7.77
C ARG A 190 -13.84 13.36 8.43
N LYS A 191 -14.40 13.85 9.53
CA LYS A 191 -15.49 13.21 10.29
C LYS A 191 -15.20 11.73 10.62
N ASN A 192 -13.94 11.43 10.92
CA ASN A 192 -13.50 10.08 11.26
C ASN A 192 -13.43 9.93 12.77
N ASN A 193 -14.44 9.34 13.38
CA ASN A 193 -14.53 9.14 14.82
C ASN A 193 -13.84 7.84 15.32
N ASN A 194 -13.26 7.05 14.42
CA ASN A 194 -12.60 5.80 14.78
C ASN A 194 -11.13 6.05 15.15
N LYS A 195 -10.82 6.02 16.44
CA LYS A 195 -9.46 6.20 17.00
C LYS A 195 -8.45 5.20 16.41
N GLU A 196 -8.83 3.92 16.19
CA GLU A 196 -7.95 2.92 15.57
C GLU A 196 -7.59 3.30 14.12
N ALA A 197 -8.55 3.84 13.36
CA ALA A 197 -8.30 4.29 11.99
C ALA A 197 -7.41 5.53 11.96
N ILE A 198 -7.51 6.41 12.95
CA ILE A 198 -6.61 7.57 13.10
C ILE A 198 -5.20 7.08 13.46
N ASN A 199 -5.07 6.18 14.43
CA ASN A 199 -3.77 5.57 14.78
C ASN A 199 -3.11 4.89 13.58
N LYS A 200 -3.88 4.17 12.76
CA LYS A 200 -3.36 3.60 11.49
C LYS A 200 -2.83 4.66 10.54
N ALA A 201 -3.42 5.86 10.52
CA ALA A 201 -2.93 6.97 9.69
C ALA A 201 -1.63 7.59 10.23
N LEU A 202 -1.40 7.54 11.53
CA LEU A 202 -0.15 8.00 12.16
C LEU A 202 1.02 7.04 11.93
N VAL A 203 0.75 5.72 11.80
CA VAL A 203 1.80 4.68 11.66
C VAL A 203 2.87 5.03 10.63
N PRO A 204 2.58 5.32 9.34
CA PRO A 204 3.63 5.59 8.36
C PRO A 204 4.44 6.85 8.67
N LEU A 205 3.84 7.85 9.32
CA LEU A 205 4.50 9.08 9.72
C LEU A 205 5.47 8.81 10.88
N TYR A 206 5.04 8.05 11.87
CA TYR A 206 5.88 7.68 13.03
C TYR A 206 7.01 6.73 12.64
N VAL A 207 6.78 5.82 11.70
CA VAL A 207 7.85 4.99 11.10
C VAL A 207 8.91 5.86 10.44
N ALA A 208 8.52 6.92 9.73
CA ALA A 208 9.46 7.86 9.12
C ALA A 208 10.26 8.65 10.17
N ILE A 209 9.62 9.10 11.27
CA ILE A 209 10.32 9.76 12.38
C ILE A 209 11.33 8.81 13.01
N LYS A 210 10.94 7.58 13.34
CA LYS A 210 11.83 6.56 13.91
C LYS A 210 13.01 6.25 12.98
N ALA A 211 12.78 6.17 11.66
CA ALA A 211 13.86 6.02 10.69
C ALA A 211 14.82 7.22 10.68
N ALA A 212 14.30 8.46 10.81
CA ALA A 212 15.15 9.65 10.90
C ALA A 212 15.98 9.68 12.18
N ILE A 213 15.45 9.19 13.29
CA ILE A 213 16.18 9.04 14.55
C ILE A 213 17.28 7.99 14.42
N THR A 214 16.95 6.81 13.90
CA THR A 214 17.91 5.71 13.66
C THR A 214 19.05 6.14 12.74
N ASN A 215 18.78 6.99 11.75
CA ASN A 215 19.79 7.54 10.83
C ASN A 215 20.54 8.77 11.41
N GLY A 216 20.35 9.11 12.67
CA GLY A 216 21.04 10.25 13.33
C GLY A 216 20.66 11.64 12.82
N ILE A 217 19.54 11.76 12.08
CA ILE A 217 19.04 13.05 11.56
C ILE A 217 18.27 13.82 12.61
N LEU A 218 17.49 13.11 13.41
CA LEU A 218 16.71 13.62 14.54
C LEU A 218 17.21 12.99 15.84
N ASP A 219 17.12 13.72 16.95
CA ASP A 219 17.48 13.18 18.25
C ASP A 219 16.33 12.41 18.91
N GLN A 220 16.66 11.34 19.64
CA GLN A 220 15.70 10.47 20.30
C GLN A 220 14.92 11.19 21.41
N GLY A 221 15.58 12.10 22.16
CA GLY A 221 14.97 12.77 23.32
C GLY A 221 13.79 13.65 22.93
N THR A 222 13.95 14.43 21.85
CA THR A 222 12.92 15.36 21.37
C THR A 222 11.85 14.66 20.53
N TYR A 223 12.25 13.77 19.62
CA TYR A 223 11.35 13.25 18.58
C TYR A 223 10.82 11.83 18.88
N GLY A 224 11.45 11.09 19.79
CA GLY A 224 11.00 9.76 20.21
C GLY A 224 9.59 9.77 20.80
N PRO A 225 9.28 10.64 21.77
CA PRO A 225 7.94 10.74 22.34
C PRO A 225 6.85 11.06 21.32
N ILE A 226 7.15 11.89 20.31
CA ILE A 226 6.22 12.21 19.22
C ILE A 226 5.86 10.94 18.42
N ALA A 227 6.86 10.12 18.10
CA ALA A 227 6.68 8.91 17.29
C ALA A 227 6.02 7.75 18.06
N GLU A 228 5.66 7.94 19.31
CA GLU A 228 4.98 6.96 20.17
C GLU A 228 3.62 7.44 20.67
N ASN A 229 3.26 8.69 20.39
CA ASN A 229 2.03 9.31 20.86
C ASN A 229 0.82 8.87 20.02
N TYR A 230 0.32 7.66 20.28
CA TYR A 230 -0.93 7.16 19.72
C TYR A 230 -2.12 7.51 20.60
N LEU A 231 -3.30 7.65 19.99
CA LEU A 231 -4.54 7.79 20.72
C LEU A 231 -4.83 6.54 21.54
N ASP A 232 -5.22 6.73 22.80
CA ASP A 232 -5.70 5.62 23.61
C ASP A 232 -7.05 5.14 23.04
N THR A 233 -7.07 3.89 22.61
CA THR A 233 -8.25 3.23 22.04
C THR A 233 -9.09 2.53 23.12
N ARG A 234 -8.59 2.45 24.36
CA ARG A 234 -9.36 1.92 25.48
C ARG A 234 -10.42 2.93 25.90
N GLU A 235 -11.57 2.46 26.30
CA GLU A 235 -12.54 3.30 26.98
C GLU A 235 -12.05 3.56 28.39
N THR A 236 -11.77 4.83 28.70
CA THR A 236 -11.19 5.25 29.97
C THR A 236 -12.25 5.64 31.00
N GLU A 237 -13.49 5.85 30.58
CA GLU A 237 -14.58 6.25 31.45
C GLU A 237 -15.55 5.09 31.68
N TYR A 238 -15.82 4.76 32.94
CA TYR A 238 -16.94 3.90 33.30
C TYR A 238 -18.23 4.68 33.08
N ARG A 239 -19.03 4.24 32.13
CA ARG A 239 -20.35 4.81 31.81
C ARG A 239 -21.41 3.77 32.17
N PRO A 240 -22.05 3.88 33.34
CA PRO A 240 -23.04 2.91 33.80
C PRO A 240 -24.30 2.87 32.92
N ASP A 241 -24.57 3.93 32.18
CA ASP A 241 -25.74 4.15 31.32
C ASP A 241 -25.43 3.90 29.83
N MET A 242 -24.28 3.35 29.49
CA MET A 242 -24.03 2.91 28.10
C MET A 242 -25.00 1.78 27.77
N GLU A 243 -26.10 2.16 27.14
CA GLU A 243 -26.79 1.24 26.25
C GLU A 243 -25.75 0.68 25.27
N GLU A 244 -25.69 -0.64 25.26
CA GLU A 244 -24.78 -1.50 24.46
C GLU A 244 -23.80 -0.75 23.56
N ASN A 245 -22.49 -0.92 23.82
CA ASN A 245 -21.43 -0.52 22.91
C ASN A 245 -21.95 -0.59 21.47
N VAL A 246 -21.90 0.52 20.73
CA VAL A 246 -22.12 0.55 19.28
C VAL A 246 -20.94 -0.20 18.63
N VAL A 247 -20.87 -1.49 18.90
CA VAL A 247 -20.10 -2.42 18.10
C VAL A 247 -20.69 -2.29 16.70
N GLU A 248 -19.88 -1.88 15.74
CA GLU A 248 -20.30 -1.78 14.35
C GLU A 248 -21.03 -3.08 14.00
N LYS A 249 -22.37 -3.02 13.88
CA LYS A 249 -23.21 -4.22 13.74
C LYS A 249 -22.70 -5.02 12.55
N VAL A 250 -22.23 -6.22 12.81
CA VAL A 250 -21.79 -7.13 11.75
C VAL A 250 -22.97 -7.37 10.81
N ARG A 251 -22.79 -6.99 9.55
CA ARG A 251 -23.82 -7.16 8.51
C ARG A 251 -23.76 -8.59 7.99
N TYR A 252 -24.83 -9.33 8.17
CA TYR A 252 -24.98 -10.71 7.73
C TYR A 252 -26.40 -10.96 7.24
N LEU A 253 -26.62 -12.00 6.45
CA LEU A 253 -27.94 -12.44 6.03
C LEU A 253 -28.47 -13.48 7.01
N THR A 254 -29.74 -13.31 7.42
CA THR A 254 -30.48 -14.33 8.18
C THR A 254 -30.76 -15.56 7.29
N PRO A 255 -31.13 -16.71 7.85
CA PRO A 255 -31.55 -17.88 7.06
C PRO A 255 -32.63 -17.55 6.01
N GLU A 256 -33.60 -16.75 6.38
CA GLU A 256 -34.72 -16.32 5.52
C GLU A 256 -34.21 -15.45 4.37
N GLN A 257 -33.29 -14.53 4.66
CA GLN A 257 -32.67 -13.68 3.64
C GLN A 257 -31.78 -14.49 2.68
N ILE A 258 -31.13 -15.54 3.17
CA ILE A 258 -30.36 -16.47 2.32
C ILE A 258 -31.31 -17.20 1.37
N GLU A 259 -32.46 -17.67 1.84
CA GLU A 259 -33.47 -18.31 0.98
C GLU A 259 -34.06 -17.32 -0.03
N GLN A 260 -34.31 -16.07 0.36
CA GLN A 260 -34.69 -15.01 -0.58
C GLN A 260 -33.62 -14.78 -1.67
N LEU A 261 -32.35 -14.78 -1.30
CA LEU A 261 -31.23 -14.61 -2.23
C LEU A 261 -31.12 -15.82 -3.19
N LYS A 262 -31.38 -17.05 -2.70
CA LYS A 262 -31.46 -18.25 -3.55
C LYS A 262 -32.62 -18.16 -4.54
N ALA A 263 -33.80 -17.76 -4.08
CA ALA A 263 -34.96 -17.56 -4.95
C ALA A 263 -34.70 -16.48 -6.02
N TYR A 264 -33.98 -15.41 -5.66
CA TYR A 264 -33.52 -14.41 -6.62
C TYR A 264 -32.53 -14.99 -7.64
N TYR A 265 -31.55 -15.79 -7.17
CA TYR A 265 -30.58 -16.47 -8.03
C TYR A 265 -31.25 -17.33 -9.11
N GLU A 266 -32.27 -18.12 -8.74
CA GLU A 266 -33.00 -18.97 -9.70
C GLU A 266 -33.70 -18.14 -10.79
N LYS A 267 -34.26 -16.98 -10.42
CA LYS A 267 -34.97 -16.06 -11.32
C LYS A 267 -34.02 -15.12 -12.10
N CYS A 268 -32.75 -15.07 -11.76
CA CYS A 268 -31.79 -14.15 -12.35
C CYS A 268 -31.50 -14.53 -13.79
N LYS A 269 -31.89 -13.64 -14.74
CA LYS A 269 -31.68 -13.84 -16.18
C LYS A 269 -30.32 -13.34 -16.67
N ASN A 270 -29.67 -12.45 -15.91
CA ASN A 270 -28.36 -11.90 -16.31
C ASN A 270 -27.26 -12.92 -16.00
N PRO A 271 -26.58 -13.49 -17.00
CA PRO A 271 -25.59 -14.55 -16.79
C PRO A 271 -24.44 -14.12 -15.87
N ARG A 272 -23.94 -12.87 -16.03
CA ARG A 272 -22.85 -12.37 -15.24
C ARG A 272 -23.23 -12.16 -13.77
N SER A 273 -24.42 -11.64 -13.53
CA SER A 273 -24.93 -11.51 -12.15
C SER A 273 -25.14 -12.88 -11.50
N LYS A 274 -25.61 -13.86 -12.28
CA LYS A 274 -25.78 -15.24 -11.80
C LYS A 274 -24.43 -15.87 -11.45
N GLU A 275 -23.39 -15.65 -12.24
CA GLU A 275 -22.03 -16.11 -11.96
C GLU A 275 -21.46 -15.46 -10.68
N ILE A 276 -21.70 -14.17 -10.46
CA ILE A 276 -21.26 -13.48 -9.24
C ILE A 276 -22.00 -14.03 -8.00
N LEU A 277 -23.27 -14.34 -8.14
CA LEU A 277 -24.03 -15.00 -7.08
C LEU A 277 -23.56 -16.44 -6.83
N ASP A 278 -23.20 -17.21 -7.86
CA ASP A 278 -22.53 -18.51 -7.72
C ASP A 278 -21.28 -18.39 -6.82
N MET A 279 -20.42 -17.39 -7.09
CA MET A 279 -19.20 -17.16 -6.33
C MET A 279 -19.50 -16.69 -4.90
N TRP A 280 -20.54 -15.88 -4.70
CA TRP A 280 -21.01 -15.49 -3.38
C TRP A 280 -21.49 -16.69 -2.56
N PHE A 281 -22.34 -17.53 -3.14
CA PHE A 281 -22.82 -18.78 -2.51
C PHE A 281 -21.67 -19.75 -2.26
N PHE A 282 -20.75 -19.89 -3.22
CA PHE A 282 -19.56 -20.70 -3.02
C PHE A 282 -18.75 -20.20 -1.82
N ALA A 283 -18.48 -18.90 -1.73
CA ALA A 283 -17.77 -18.33 -0.59
C ALA A 283 -18.48 -18.61 0.74
N TYR A 284 -19.81 -18.54 0.77
CA TYR A 284 -20.61 -18.87 1.93
C TYR A 284 -20.48 -20.36 2.29
N TYR A 285 -20.68 -21.27 1.34
CA TYR A 285 -20.61 -22.72 1.55
C TYR A 285 -19.20 -23.27 1.77
N ALA A 286 -18.18 -22.56 1.31
CA ALA A 286 -16.79 -22.89 1.52
C ALA A 286 -16.20 -22.18 2.76
N CYS A 287 -16.93 -22.25 3.88
CA CYS A 287 -16.54 -21.73 5.20
C CYS A 287 -16.22 -20.23 5.22
N GLY A 288 -16.97 -19.43 4.47
CA GLY A 288 -16.79 -17.98 4.44
C GLY A 288 -15.48 -17.55 3.76
N MET A 289 -15.15 -18.16 2.63
CA MET A 289 -13.93 -17.87 1.88
C MET A 289 -13.84 -16.39 1.47
N ARG A 290 -12.65 -15.80 1.60
CA ARG A 290 -12.42 -14.39 1.21
C ARG A 290 -12.41 -14.22 -0.31
N LEU A 291 -12.85 -13.06 -0.82
CA LEU A 291 -12.81 -12.76 -2.26
C LEU A 291 -11.42 -12.99 -2.87
N SER A 292 -10.35 -12.61 -2.16
CA SER A 292 -8.98 -12.85 -2.65
C SER A 292 -8.66 -14.34 -2.83
N ASP A 293 -9.23 -15.19 -1.99
CA ASP A 293 -9.04 -16.64 -2.07
C ASP A 293 -9.95 -17.26 -3.14
N VAL A 294 -11.16 -16.75 -3.35
CA VAL A 294 -12.05 -17.11 -4.46
C VAL A 294 -11.41 -16.74 -5.79
N LEU A 295 -10.88 -15.51 -5.91
CA LEU A 295 -10.22 -14.99 -7.11
C LEU A 295 -9.03 -15.86 -7.56
N THR A 296 -8.26 -16.37 -6.61
CA THR A 296 -7.02 -17.13 -6.85
C THR A 296 -7.18 -18.62 -6.59
N LEU A 297 -8.41 -19.13 -6.58
CA LEU A 297 -8.69 -20.56 -6.41
C LEU A 297 -8.41 -21.30 -7.70
N GLU A 298 -7.48 -22.23 -7.67
CA GLU A 298 -7.12 -23.09 -8.80
C GLU A 298 -7.73 -24.49 -8.62
N TRP A 299 -8.00 -25.19 -9.72
CA TRP A 299 -8.54 -26.56 -9.70
C TRP A 299 -7.66 -27.53 -8.91
N LYS A 300 -6.35 -27.38 -8.93
CA LYS A 300 -5.40 -28.18 -8.14
C LYS A 300 -5.58 -28.08 -6.63
N HIS A 301 -6.25 -27.03 -6.14
CA HIS A 301 -6.51 -26.84 -4.71
C HIS A 301 -7.72 -27.65 -4.23
N ILE A 302 -8.52 -28.20 -5.13
CA ILE A 302 -9.73 -28.97 -4.81
C ILE A 302 -9.34 -30.44 -4.69
N ASP A 303 -9.47 -30.98 -3.49
CA ASP A 303 -9.43 -32.42 -3.27
C ASP A 303 -10.86 -32.97 -3.43
N TRP A 304 -11.13 -33.59 -4.55
CA TRP A 304 -12.45 -34.10 -4.92
C TRP A 304 -12.87 -35.32 -4.10
N GLU A 305 -11.91 -36.15 -3.68
CA GLU A 305 -12.15 -37.36 -2.88
C GLU A 305 -12.45 -36.99 -1.43
N ALA A 306 -11.55 -36.21 -0.81
CA ALA A 306 -11.71 -35.72 0.55
C ALA A 306 -12.73 -34.61 0.69
N LYS A 307 -13.17 -33.99 -0.42
CA LYS A 307 -14.08 -32.83 -0.48
C LYS A 307 -13.61 -31.67 0.41
N VAL A 308 -12.36 -31.28 0.25
CA VAL A 308 -11.76 -30.15 1.00
C VAL A 308 -10.97 -29.23 0.06
N ILE A 309 -10.69 -28.02 0.53
CA ILE A 309 -9.86 -27.06 -0.17
C ILE A 309 -8.45 -27.03 0.47
N LYS A 310 -7.44 -27.42 -0.29
CA LYS A 310 -6.01 -27.39 0.09
C LYS A 310 -5.36 -26.15 -0.53
N LYS A 311 -5.59 -24.97 0.06
CA LYS A 311 -5.08 -23.70 -0.47
C LYS A 311 -4.41 -22.86 0.62
N VAL A 312 -3.20 -22.38 0.34
CA VAL A 312 -2.57 -21.32 1.13
C VAL A 312 -3.40 -20.05 1.01
N GLN A 313 -3.88 -19.55 2.13
CA GLN A 313 -4.73 -18.35 2.16
C GLN A 313 -3.97 -17.11 1.74
N PHE A 314 -4.57 -16.29 0.89
CA PHE A 314 -3.94 -15.09 0.36
C PHE A 314 -3.53 -14.08 1.44
N LYS A 315 -4.37 -13.85 2.45
CA LYS A 315 -4.13 -12.87 3.52
C LYS A 315 -3.11 -13.33 4.54
N THR A 316 -3.21 -14.58 5.01
CA THR A 316 -2.38 -15.10 6.10
C THR A 316 -1.09 -15.76 5.62
N LYS A 317 -0.97 -16.03 4.32
CA LYS A 317 0.17 -16.72 3.69
C LYS A 317 0.46 -18.10 4.31
N ARG A 318 -0.57 -18.74 4.86
CA ARG A 318 -0.49 -20.04 5.52
C ARG A 318 -1.59 -20.98 5.01
N LEU A 319 -1.31 -22.27 5.00
CA LEU A 319 -2.31 -23.30 4.87
C LEU A 319 -3.16 -23.27 6.15
N PRO A 320 -4.51 -23.32 6.08
CA PRO A 320 -5.34 -23.41 7.27
C PRO A 320 -5.05 -24.70 8.07
N ASP A 321 -5.03 -24.60 9.38
CA ASP A 321 -4.87 -25.79 10.26
C ASP A 321 -6.02 -26.78 10.06
N ILE A 322 -7.21 -26.28 9.73
CA ILE A 322 -8.38 -27.07 9.37
C ILE A 322 -8.73 -26.72 7.94
N LEU A 323 -8.67 -27.70 7.06
CA LEU A 323 -9.06 -27.53 5.66
C LEU A 323 -10.56 -27.31 5.55
N PRO A 324 -11.02 -26.27 4.83
CA PRO A 324 -12.44 -26.01 4.66
C PRO A 324 -13.14 -27.21 3.99
N PRO A 325 -14.10 -27.87 4.67
CA PRO A 325 -14.88 -28.93 4.05
C PRO A 325 -15.87 -28.37 3.02
N LEU A 326 -16.09 -29.11 1.96
CA LEU A 326 -17.02 -28.79 0.89
C LEU A 326 -18.29 -29.63 1.02
N GLY A 327 -19.38 -29.00 1.44
CA GLY A 327 -20.70 -29.61 1.43
C GLY A 327 -21.28 -29.74 0.01
N LYS A 328 -22.44 -30.42 -0.10
CA LYS A 328 -23.12 -30.69 -1.38
C LYS A 328 -23.27 -29.43 -2.26
N SER A 329 -23.79 -28.34 -1.70
CA SER A 329 -24.01 -27.10 -2.46
C SER A 329 -22.72 -26.48 -3.03
N ALA A 330 -21.61 -26.56 -2.28
CA ALA A 330 -20.31 -26.08 -2.76
C ALA A 330 -19.80 -26.98 -3.91
N MET A 331 -19.95 -28.30 -3.79
CA MET A 331 -19.57 -29.25 -4.83
C MET A 331 -20.38 -29.06 -6.11
N GLU A 332 -21.69 -28.88 -6.02
CA GLU A 332 -22.56 -28.59 -7.17
C GLU A 332 -22.14 -27.32 -7.93
N ILE A 333 -21.70 -26.28 -7.21
CA ILE A 333 -21.17 -25.07 -7.85
C ILE A 333 -19.85 -25.39 -8.59
N LEU A 334 -18.93 -26.12 -7.95
CA LEU A 334 -17.67 -26.52 -8.58
C LEU A 334 -17.89 -27.37 -9.85
N GLU A 335 -18.81 -28.32 -9.79
CA GLU A 335 -19.16 -29.18 -10.94
C GLU A 335 -19.74 -28.34 -12.10
N ARG A 336 -20.65 -27.39 -11.81
CA ARG A 336 -21.15 -26.46 -12.83
C ARG A 336 -20.04 -25.63 -13.48
N TRP A 337 -19.10 -25.12 -12.69
CA TRP A 337 -17.99 -24.32 -13.22
C TRP A 337 -17.00 -25.20 -14.00
N LYS A 338 -16.76 -26.42 -13.56
CA LYS A 338 -15.93 -27.39 -14.29
C LYS A 338 -16.56 -27.75 -15.64
N ALA A 339 -17.86 -27.95 -15.68
CA ALA A 339 -18.60 -28.24 -16.91
C ALA A 339 -18.60 -27.07 -17.91
N LYS A 340 -18.45 -25.82 -17.47
CA LYS A 340 -18.28 -24.65 -18.36
C LYS A 340 -16.97 -24.70 -19.14
N GLY A 341 -15.91 -25.29 -18.60
CA GLY A 341 -14.62 -25.50 -19.28
C GLY A 341 -13.90 -24.23 -19.75
N ARG A 342 -14.21 -23.07 -19.16
CA ARG A 342 -13.69 -21.77 -19.63
C ARG A 342 -12.25 -21.48 -19.22
N ASN A 343 -11.78 -22.10 -18.16
CA ASN A 343 -10.45 -21.87 -17.62
C ASN A 343 -9.89 -23.18 -17.05
N SER A 344 -8.74 -23.60 -17.54
CA SER A 344 -8.10 -24.86 -17.14
C SER A 344 -7.36 -24.74 -15.80
N LYS A 345 -6.98 -23.52 -15.41
CA LYS A 345 -6.22 -23.26 -14.18
C LYS A 345 -7.11 -22.82 -13.04
N PHE A 346 -7.90 -21.75 -13.23
CA PHE A 346 -8.70 -21.15 -12.16
C PHE A 346 -10.12 -21.69 -12.14
N VAL A 347 -10.64 -21.94 -10.94
CA VAL A 347 -12.03 -22.44 -10.75
C VAL A 347 -13.04 -21.46 -11.29
N PHE A 348 -12.88 -20.19 -10.94
CA PHE A 348 -13.71 -19.11 -11.46
C PHE A 348 -12.93 -18.34 -12.52
N ASP A 349 -13.58 -18.07 -13.64
CA ASP A 349 -12.98 -17.38 -14.78
C ASP A 349 -12.83 -15.87 -14.54
N LEU A 350 -12.07 -15.54 -13.49
CA LEU A 350 -11.81 -14.17 -13.07
C LEU A 350 -10.44 -13.66 -13.47
N LEU A 351 -9.48 -14.57 -13.66
CA LEU A 351 -8.11 -14.30 -14.08
C LEU A 351 -7.79 -15.18 -15.30
N PRO A 352 -6.99 -14.70 -16.26
CA PRO A 352 -6.54 -15.52 -17.39
C PRO A 352 -5.65 -16.68 -16.92
N GLU A 353 -5.59 -17.75 -17.71
CA GLU A 353 -4.85 -18.98 -17.35
C GLU A 353 -3.35 -18.75 -17.13
N ASP A 354 -2.75 -17.84 -17.91
CA ASP A 354 -1.34 -17.44 -17.84
C ASP A 354 -1.05 -16.38 -16.76
N TYR A 355 -2.03 -16.08 -15.89
CA TYR A 355 -1.88 -15.03 -14.88
C TYR A 355 -0.74 -15.33 -13.91
N ASP A 356 0.18 -14.37 -13.77
CA ASP A 356 1.25 -14.42 -12.77
C ASP A 356 0.76 -13.94 -11.40
N LEU A 357 0.56 -14.89 -10.49
CA LEU A 357 0.15 -14.62 -9.11
C LEU A 357 1.26 -14.00 -8.25
N THR A 358 2.50 -13.94 -8.76
CA THR A 358 3.64 -13.31 -8.05
C THR A 358 3.70 -11.81 -8.28
N ASP A 359 3.09 -11.28 -9.36
CA ASP A 359 2.93 -9.84 -9.58
C ASP A 359 1.91 -9.26 -8.59
N GLN A 360 2.41 -8.86 -7.42
CA GLN A 360 1.59 -8.33 -6.33
C GLN A 360 0.87 -7.04 -6.70
N LYS A 361 1.46 -6.19 -7.55
CA LYS A 361 0.86 -4.93 -8.00
C LYS A 361 -0.35 -5.22 -8.89
N ARG A 362 -0.17 -6.02 -9.93
CA ARG A 362 -1.23 -6.43 -10.85
C ARG A 362 -2.37 -7.12 -10.09
N LEU A 363 -2.04 -8.09 -9.24
CA LEU A 363 -3.01 -8.82 -8.45
C LEU A 363 -3.82 -7.91 -7.48
N PHE A 364 -3.17 -6.90 -6.89
CA PHE A 364 -3.86 -5.91 -6.06
C PHE A 364 -4.85 -5.07 -6.88
N MET A 365 -4.44 -4.61 -8.06
CA MET A 365 -5.30 -3.80 -8.94
C MET A 365 -6.48 -4.61 -9.46
N ASP A 366 -6.25 -5.84 -9.94
CA ASP A 366 -7.29 -6.73 -10.46
C ASP A 366 -8.28 -7.12 -9.36
N ARG A 367 -7.79 -7.46 -8.15
CA ARG A 367 -8.67 -7.74 -7.00
C ARG A 367 -9.60 -6.56 -6.70
N ASN A 368 -9.07 -5.33 -6.66
CA ASN A 368 -9.87 -4.15 -6.38
C ASN A 368 -10.88 -3.86 -7.51
N SER A 369 -10.51 -4.10 -8.77
CA SER A 369 -11.41 -3.99 -9.91
C SER A 369 -12.53 -5.02 -9.85
N LYS A 370 -12.20 -6.28 -9.55
CA LYS A 370 -13.20 -7.36 -9.39
C LYS A 370 -14.11 -7.09 -8.20
N ASP A 371 -13.58 -6.64 -7.05
CA ASP A 371 -14.39 -6.28 -5.88
C ASP A 371 -15.45 -5.22 -6.22
N LYS A 372 -15.09 -4.18 -6.97
CA LYS A 372 -16.05 -3.17 -7.46
C LYS A 372 -17.13 -3.79 -8.34
N THR A 373 -16.76 -4.68 -9.26
CA THR A 373 -17.69 -5.38 -10.16
C THR A 373 -18.66 -6.24 -9.37
N PHE A 374 -18.15 -7.00 -8.38
CA PHE A 374 -18.97 -7.83 -7.49
C PHE A 374 -19.95 -6.97 -6.71
N ASN A 375 -19.46 -5.91 -6.07
CA ASN A 375 -20.30 -5.03 -5.26
C ASN A 375 -21.41 -4.37 -6.08
N THR A 376 -21.14 -4.00 -7.36
CA THR A 376 -22.15 -3.47 -8.26
C THR A 376 -23.26 -4.48 -8.55
N SER A 377 -22.92 -5.72 -8.92
CA SER A 377 -23.90 -6.77 -9.20
C SER A 377 -24.67 -7.21 -7.97
N LEU A 378 -23.99 -7.36 -6.83
CA LEU A 378 -24.61 -7.72 -5.56
C LEU A 378 -25.53 -6.61 -5.04
N ASN A 379 -25.21 -5.33 -5.33
CA ASN A 379 -26.09 -4.22 -4.99
C ASN A 379 -27.43 -4.25 -5.76
N VAL A 380 -27.45 -4.74 -6.99
CA VAL A 380 -28.69 -4.96 -7.74
C VAL A 380 -29.58 -5.98 -7.01
N ALA A 381 -29.02 -7.12 -6.59
CA ALA A 381 -29.74 -8.12 -5.81
C ALA A 381 -30.25 -7.54 -4.49
N ARG A 382 -29.39 -6.79 -3.76
CA ARG A 382 -29.76 -6.09 -2.53
C ARG A 382 -30.98 -5.18 -2.72
N MET A 383 -30.95 -4.33 -3.74
CA MET A 383 -32.04 -3.39 -4.02
C MET A 383 -33.34 -4.11 -4.36
N THR A 384 -33.26 -5.17 -5.17
CA THR A 384 -34.43 -5.97 -5.53
C THR A 384 -35.06 -6.68 -4.32
N LEU A 385 -34.22 -7.19 -3.42
CA LEU A 385 -34.64 -7.90 -2.21
C LEU A 385 -34.89 -6.96 -1.02
N ARG A 386 -34.62 -5.66 -1.17
CA ARG A 386 -34.79 -4.60 -0.17
C ARG A 386 -34.00 -4.86 1.12
N PHE A 387 -32.79 -5.41 1.00
CA PHE A 387 -31.91 -5.52 2.16
C PHE A 387 -31.41 -4.13 2.57
N ASP A 388 -31.40 -3.84 3.84
CA ASP A 388 -31.11 -2.53 4.43
C ASP A 388 -29.60 -2.18 4.47
N PHE A 389 -28.73 -3.15 4.18
CA PHE A 389 -27.26 -2.96 4.15
C PHE A 389 -26.66 -3.44 2.82
N PRO A 390 -25.47 -2.96 2.44
CA PRO A 390 -24.78 -3.39 1.23
C PRO A 390 -24.46 -4.88 1.24
N LEU A 391 -24.92 -5.61 0.22
CA LEU A 391 -24.52 -7.00 0.01
C LEU A 391 -23.16 -7.05 -0.65
N THR A 392 -22.18 -7.67 0.01
CA THR A 392 -20.79 -7.79 -0.44
C THR A 392 -20.28 -9.21 -0.27
N MET A 393 -19.13 -9.53 -0.86
CA MET A 393 -18.50 -10.85 -0.61
C MET A 393 -18.13 -11.06 0.86
N HIS A 394 -17.92 -9.99 1.62
CA HIS A 394 -17.64 -10.09 3.05
C HIS A 394 -18.88 -10.50 3.86
N VAL A 395 -20.06 -10.12 3.39
CA VAL A 395 -21.33 -10.53 3.98
C VAL A 395 -21.51 -12.05 3.89
N ALA A 396 -21.07 -12.72 2.81
CA ALA A 396 -21.09 -14.18 2.73
C ALA A 396 -20.32 -14.82 3.90
N ARG A 397 -19.13 -14.28 4.20
CA ARG A 397 -18.30 -14.74 5.31
C ARG A 397 -18.94 -14.49 6.68
N HIS A 398 -19.51 -13.32 6.88
CA HIS A 398 -20.20 -13.00 8.13
C HIS A 398 -21.44 -13.86 8.32
N SER A 399 -22.24 -14.07 7.27
CA SER A 399 -23.41 -14.95 7.32
C SER A 399 -23.05 -16.40 7.66
N PHE A 400 -21.94 -16.91 7.07
CA PHE A 400 -21.44 -18.24 7.46
C PHE A 400 -21.06 -18.28 8.94
N ALA A 401 -20.30 -17.28 9.42
CA ALA A 401 -19.83 -17.25 10.80
C ALA A 401 -20.99 -17.19 11.80
N VAL A 402 -21.96 -16.29 11.57
CA VAL A 402 -23.14 -16.16 12.43
C VAL A 402 -23.98 -17.44 12.40
N MET A 403 -24.17 -18.06 11.23
CA MET A 403 -24.85 -19.34 11.10
C MET A 403 -24.17 -20.44 11.94
N CYS A 404 -22.84 -20.49 11.95
CA CYS A 404 -22.09 -21.45 12.77
C CYS A 404 -22.25 -21.18 14.26
N ILE A 405 -22.21 -19.92 14.69
CA ILE A 405 -22.41 -19.54 16.10
C ILE A 405 -23.81 -19.90 16.55
N ASN A 406 -24.86 -19.58 15.78
CA ASN A 406 -26.24 -19.89 16.09
C ASN A 406 -26.52 -21.41 16.12
N ARG A 407 -25.64 -22.23 15.55
CA ARG A 407 -25.66 -23.68 15.63
C ARG A 407 -24.77 -24.25 16.76
N GLY A 408 -24.27 -23.40 17.66
CA GLY A 408 -23.45 -23.81 18.78
C GLY A 408 -22.02 -24.19 18.45
N MET A 409 -21.48 -23.78 17.26
CA MET A 409 -20.09 -24.07 16.92
C MET A 409 -19.13 -23.35 17.88
N ASN A 410 -18.17 -24.08 18.43
CA ASN A 410 -17.13 -23.52 19.26
C ASN A 410 -16.36 -22.41 18.52
N ILE A 411 -16.18 -21.26 19.18
CA ILE A 411 -15.53 -20.06 18.60
C ILE A 411 -14.08 -20.33 18.16
N PHE A 412 -13.37 -21.24 18.84
CA PHE A 412 -12.03 -21.66 18.47
C PHE A 412 -12.06 -22.37 17.10
N LEU A 413 -12.97 -23.34 16.93
CA LEU A 413 -13.15 -24.08 15.68
C LEU A 413 -13.55 -23.13 14.55
N LEU A 414 -14.50 -22.23 14.80
CA LEU A 414 -14.91 -21.21 13.84
C LEU A 414 -13.70 -20.32 13.41
N SER A 415 -12.89 -19.88 14.38
CA SER A 415 -11.68 -19.09 14.10
C SER A 415 -10.71 -19.80 13.15
N LYS A 416 -10.53 -21.11 13.36
CA LYS A 416 -9.67 -21.95 12.49
C LYS A 416 -10.26 -22.12 11.10
N LEU A 417 -11.57 -22.42 10.98
CA LEU A 417 -12.26 -22.52 9.68
C LEU A 417 -12.19 -21.21 8.89
N LEU A 418 -12.39 -20.08 9.57
CA LEU A 418 -12.25 -18.78 8.95
C LEU A 418 -10.79 -18.45 8.61
N GLY A 419 -9.80 -19.16 9.12
CA GLY A 419 -8.38 -18.88 8.95
C GLY A 419 -7.98 -17.53 9.55
N HIS A 420 -8.43 -17.24 10.77
CA HIS A 420 -7.93 -16.13 11.54
C HIS A 420 -6.63 -16.50 12.24
N SER A 421 -5.68 -15.58 12.28
CA SER A 421 -4.38 -15.79 12.96
C SER A 421 -4.54 -15.84 14.48
N THR A 422 -5.58 -15.21 15.04
CA THR A 422 -5.88 -15.16 16.47
C THR A 422 -7.37 -15.34 16.72
N ILE A 423 -7.69 -16.02 17.81
CA ILE A 423 -9.09 -16.19 18.28
C ILE A 423 -9.71 -14.83 18.63
N ALA A 424 -8.93 -13.94 19.23
CA ALA A 424 -9.36 -12.58 19.60
C ALA A 424 -9.99 -11.81 18.43
N SER A 425 -9.51 -12.05 17.20
CA SER A 425 -10.10 -11.45 15.99
C SER A 425 -11.53 -11.93 15.76
N THR A 426 -11.82 -13.22 16.00
CA THR A 426 -13.17 -13.80 15.87
C THR A 426 -14.06 -13.35 17.01
N GLN A 427 -13.55 -13.38 18.24
CA GLN A 427 -14.28 -12.95 19.43
C GLN A 427 -14.71 -11.48 19.31
N ARG A 428 -13.78 -10.57 18.97
CA ARG A 428 -14.10 -9.14 18.79
C ARG A 428 -15.19 -8.92 17.74
N THR A 429 -15.11 -9.63 16.61
CA THR A 429 -16.04 -9.45 15.49
C THR A 429 -17.43 -9.98 15.82
N TYR A 430 -17.53 -11.10 16.53
CA TYR A 430 -18.78 -11.83 16.72
C TYR A 430 -19.25 -11.90 18.18
N ALA A 431 -18.67 -11.10 19.09
CA ALA A 431 -18.99 -11.09 20.51
C ALA A 431 -20.51 -10.92 20.80
N GLN A 432 -21.17 -10.06 20.01
CA GLN A 432 -22.62 -9.81 20.17
C GLN A 432 -23.48 -11.06 19.97
N PHE A 433 -23.05 -12.01 19.11
CA PHE A 433 -23.79 -13.25 18.84
C PHE A 433 -23.52 -14.35 19.88
N LEU A 434 -22.45 -14.18 20.67
CA LEU A 434 -22.12 -15.11 21.75
C LEU A 434 -22.98 -14.86 22.98
N LYS A 435 -23.63 -13.70 23.16
CA LYS A 435 -24.48 -13.39 24.31
C LYS A 435 -25.62 -14.37 24.41
N GLU A 436 -26.36 -14.62 23.32
CA GLU A 436 -27.47 -15.56 23.28
C GLU A 436 -27.04 -17.00 23.63
N THR A 437 -25.85 -17.40 23.10
CA THR A 437 -25.26 -18.70 23.43
C THR A 437 -24.87 -18.77 24.92
N VAL A 438 -24.26 -17.71 25.46
CA VAL A 438 -23.88 -17.61 26.86
C VAL A 438 -25.15 -17.68 27.75
N GLU A 439 -26.23 -16.99 27.40
CA GLU A 439 -27.49 -17.03 28.13
C GLU A 439 -28.08 -18.44 28.16
N SER A 440 -28.08 -19.15 27.02
CA SER A 440 -28.58 -20.54 26.98
C SER A 440 -27.68 -21.50 27.76
N GLU A 441 -26.36 -21.39 27.60
CA GLU A 441 -25.37 -22.23 28.28
C GLU A 441 -25.28 -21.94 29.80
N THR A 442 -25.67 -20.74 30.24
CA THR A 442 -25.61 -20.34 31.65
C THR A 442 -26.96 -20.40 32.34
N GLN A 443 -28.03 -20.88 31.66
CA GLN A 443 -29.37 -20.97 32.22
C GLN A 443 -29.41 -21.81 33.51
N PHE A 444 -28.55 -22.85 33.61
CA PHE A 444 -28.43 -23.66 34.82
C PHE A 444 -27.94 -22.86 36.03
N ILE A 445 -27.17 -21.78 35.84
CA ILE A 445 -26.69 -20.92 36.94
C ILE A 445 -27.83 -20.18 37.59
N ARG A 446 -28.91 -19.87 36.82
CA ARG A 446 -30.11 -19.22 37.35
C ARG A 446 -30.96 -20.17 38.19
N ALA A 447 -30.70 -21.49 38.12
CA ALA A 447 -31.35 -22.51 38.90
C ALA A 447 -30.56 -22.89 40.17
N LEU A 448 -29.34 -22.40 40.34
CA LEU A 448 -28.56 -22.50 41.57
C LEU A 448 -28.95 -21.42 42.57
#